data_a205facbb34f0555fe29fdcddfe800b1
#
_entry.id   a205facbb34f0555fe29fdcddfe800b1
#
_cell.length_a   1.000
_cell.length_b   1.000
_cell.length_c   1.000
_cell.angle_alpha   90.00
_cell.angle_beta   90.00
_cell.angle_gamma   90.00
#
_symmetry.space_group_name_H-M   'P 1'
#
loop_
_entity.id
_entity.type
_entity.pdbx_description
1 polymer ?
#
loop_
_entity_poly.entity_id
_entity_poly.type
_entity_poly.pdbx_seq_one_letter_code
_entity_poly.pdbx_strand_id
1 'polypeptide(L)'
;MSRESPDDRQRILLVTGMLGAGKTTALRALEDLGWEAVDNFPIRLFKRVVGDVPNQSLAIGFDCRTRDFDPADVIERVRRLEDRDDVVVTTLFLDCAGHELERRLNETRRRHFLAQDRPVGIGIAAERELMGPLRRWAEVLIDTTHYTSNDLQMRIRELFADSAPQEMTVTVSSFAFARGMPPVADLVFDMRFLDNPHWEP
;
A
#
# COMPACT_ATOMS: atom_id res chain seq x y z
N MET A 1 26.14 24.88 9.32
CA MET A 1 25.06 24.74 10.32
C MET A 1 23.92 24.02 9.64
N SER A 2 23.93 22.69 9.75
CA SER A 2 22.89 21.84 9.20
C SER A 2 21.62 22.05 10.02
N ARG A 3 20.52 22.36 9.35
CA ARG A 3 19.21 22.37 9.99
C ARG A 3 18.86 20.91 10.28
N GLU A 4 18.96 20.48 11.53
CA GLU A 4 18.35 19.26 12.01
C GLU A 4 16.85 19.35 11.72
N SER A 5 16.35 18.44 10.89
CA SER A 5 14.91 18.26 10.66
C SER A 5 14.26 17.78 11.95
N PRO A 6 13.01 18.21 12.27
CA PRO A 6 12.43 18.01 13.60
C PRO A 6 12.08 16.55 13.93
N ASP A 7 12.38 15.58 13.09
CA ASP A 7 12.13 14.16 13.41
C ASP A 7 13.13 13.24 12.71
N ASP A 8 14.23 12.97 13.38
CA ASP A 8 15.30 12.05 12.92
C ASP A 8 14.96 10.57 13.20
N ARG A 9 13.70 10.31 13.61
CA ARG A 9 13.20 8.97 13.95
C ARG A 9 12.79 8.20 12.71
N GLN A 10 13.09 6.90 12.70
CA GLN A 10 12.61 6.02 11.65
C GLN A 10 11.09 5.89 11.68
N ARG A 11 10.42 6.14 10.56
CA ARG A 11 8.97 5.96 10.42
C ARG A 11 8.66 4.52 10.02
N ILE A 12 7.80 3.86 10.79
CA ILE A 12 7.37 2.48 10.54
C ILE A 12 5.86 2.47 10.36
N LEU A 13 5.39 1.97 9.22
CA LEU A 13 3.98 1.76 8.96
C LEU A 13 3.68 0.26 8.90
N LEU A 14 2.87 -0.19 9.83
CA LEU A 14 2.40 -1.57 9.88
C LEU A 14 1.09 -1.69 9.12
N VAL A 15 1.11 -2.37 7.98
CA VAL A 15 -0.03 -2.51 7.07
C VAL A 15 -0.64 -3.90 7.23
N THR A 16 -1.85 -3.96 7.76
CA THR A 16 -2.60 -5.21 7.91
C THR A 16 -4.05 -5.06 7.44
N GLY A 17 -4.86 -6.08 7.54
CA GLY A 17 -6.27 -6.02 7.16
C GLY A 17 -6.77 -7.29 6.50
N MET A 18 -8.03 -7.29 6.10
CA MET A 18 -8.72 -8.42 5.52
C MET A 18 -8.08 -8.87 4.18
N LEU A 19 -8.11 -10.15 3.92
CA LEU A 19 -7.67 -10.72 2.63
C LEU A 19 -8.55 -10.19 1.49
N GLY A 20 -7.92 -9.54 0.51
CA GLY A 20 -8.65 -8.88 -0.59
C GLY A 20 -9.01 -7.42 -0.33
N ALA A 21 -8.71 -6.86 0.85
CA ALA A 21 -8.97 -5.44 1.15
C ALA A 21 -7.97 -4.46 0.52
N GLY A 22 -6.93 -4.93 -0.20
CA GLY A 22 -6.03 -4.06 -0.96
C GLY A 22 -4.65 -3.84 -0.35
N LYS A 23 -4.16 -4.67 0.58
CA LYS A 23 -2.83 -4.53 1.21
C LYS A 23 -1.69 -4.36 0.20
N THR A 24 -1.63 -5.22 -0.82
CA THR A 24 -0.59 -5.13 -1.85
C THR A 24 -0.66 -3.83 -2.66
N THR A 25 -1.87 -3.31 -2.91
CA THR A 25 -2.06 -2.00 -3.56
C THR A 25 -1.55 -0.87 -2.67
N ALA A 26 -1.84 -0.93 -1.37
CA ALA A 26 -1.36 0.06 -0.40
C ALA A 26 0.17 0.04 -0.29
N LEU A 27 0.79 -1.15 -0.20
CA LEU A 27 2.25 -1.28 -0.12
C LEU A 27 2.93 -0.72 -1.38
N ARG A 28 2.41 -1.00 -2.58
CA ARG A 28 2.94 -0.42 -3.83
C ARG A 28 2.82 1.10 -3.86
N ALA A 29 1.70 1.65 -3.39
CA ALA A 29 1.55 3.09 -3.31
C ALA A 29 2.55 3.74 -2.33
N LEU A 30 2.93 3.02 -1.26
CA LEU A 30 3.98 3.45 -0.33
C LEU A 30 5.37 3.35 -0.95
N GLU A 31 5.67 2.29 -1.74
CA GLU A 31 6.90 2.20 -2.53
C GLU A 31 7.04 3.38 -3.50
N ASP A 32 5.95 3.76 -4.19
CA ASP A 32 5.91 4.94 -5.06
C ASP A 32 6.19 6.26 -4.30
N LEU A 33 5.93 6.29 -2.99
CA LEU A 33 6.24 7.41 -2.10
C LEU A 33 7.66 7.36 -1.50
N GLY A 34 8.47 6.37 -1.88
CA GLY A 34 9.83 6.19 -1.41
C GLY A 34 9.97 5.41 -0.09
N TRP A 35 8.90 4.77 0.38
CA TRP A 35 8.99 3.84 1.51
C TRP A 35 9.64 2.53 1.08
N GLU A 36 10.46 1.95 1.93
CA GLU A 36 10.83 0.55 1.78
C GLU A 36 9.63 -0.31 2.19
N ALA A 37 9.10 -1.14 1.29
CA ALA A 37 7.93 -1.96 1.58
C ALA A 37 8.27 -3.45 1.56
N VAL A 38 7.85 -4.16 2.61
CA VAL A 38 8.03 -5.60 2.73
C VAL A 38 6.67 -6.24 3.02
N ASP A 39 6.20 -7.13 2.13
CA ASP A 39 4.94 -7.86 2.34
C ASP A 39 5.17 -9.23 3.00
N ASN A 40 4.17 -9.71 3.72
CA ASN A 40 4.16 -10.99 4.42
C ASN A 40 5.36 -11.20 5.36
N PHE A 41 5.75 -10.15 6.06
CA PHE A 41 6.92 -10.15 6.93
C PHE A 41 6.67 -10.93 8.24
N PRO A 42 7.58 -11.84 8.65
CA PRO A 42 7.42 -12.59 9.89
C PRO A 42 7.50 -11.67 11.13
N ILE A 43 6.41 -11.63 11.89
CA ILE A 43 6.23 -10.73 13.04
C ILE A 43 7.36 -10.82 14.07
N ARG A 44 7.86 -12.04 14.30
CA ARG A 44 8.98 -12.28 15.24
C ARG A 44 10.30 -11.58 14.86
N LEU A 45 10.42 -11.12 13.60
CA LEU A 45 11.62 -10.45 13.10
C LEU A 45 11.55 -8.92 13.14
N PHE A 46 10.42 -8.32 13.58
CA PHE A 46 10.25 -6.86 13.65
C PHE A 46 11.44 -6.15 14.30
N LYS A 47 11.93 -6.66 15.43
CA LYS A 47 13.07 -6.07 16.16
C LYS A 47 14.38 -6.06 15.37
N ARG A 48 14.53 -6.91 14.33
CA ARG A 48 15.77 -7.02 13.56
C ARG A 48 15.83 -6.07 12.37
N VAL A 49 14.67 -5.61 11.92
CA VAL A 49 14.57 -4.72 10.74
C VAL A 49 14.47 -3.25 11.15
N VAL A 50 14.04 -3.03 12.40
CA VAL A 50 13.87 -1.68 12.95
C VAL A 50 15.20 -1.17 13.49
N GLY A 51 15.67 -0.04 12.97
CA GLY A 51 16.88 0.64 13.45
C GLY A 51 18.15 0.36 12.66
N ASP A 52 18.13 -0.55 11.67
CA ASP A 52 19.32 -0.83 10.86
C ASP A 52 19.64 0.28 9.83
N VAL A 53 18.63 1.05 9.42
CA VAL A 53 18.78 2.17 8.47
C VAL A 53 18.06 3.40 9.03
N PRO A 54 18.76 4.30 9.74
CA PRO A 54 18.18 5.56 10.19
C PRO A 54 17.67 6.37 8.98
N ASN A 55 16.55 7.08 9.15
CA ASN A 55 15.92 7.97 8.17
C ASN A 55 15.21 7.30 6.96
N GLN A 56 15.12 5.98 6.88
CA GLN A 56 14.33 5.32 5.86
C GLN A 56 12.95 4.94 6.40
N SER A 57 11.88 5.42 5.76
CA SER A 57 10.52 5.02 6.08
C SER A 57 10.27 3.57 5.66
N LEU A 58 9.75 2.74 6.58
CA LEU A 58 9.56 1.31 6.37
C LEU A 58 8.09 0.93 6.48
N ALA A 59 7.52 0.31 5.44
CA ALA A 59 6.17 -0.23 5.41
C ALA A 59 6.21 -1.76 5.51
N ILE A 60 5.59 -2.32 6.55
CA ILE A 60 5.59 -3.77 6.80
C ILE A 60 4.18 -4.32 6.66
N GLY A 61 3.98 -5.13 5.62
CA GLY A 61 2.74 -5.87 5.37
C GLY A 61 2.71 -7.21 6.08
N PHE A 62 1.59 -7.53 6.73
CA PHE A 62 1.32 -8.84 7.31
C PHE A 62 -0.18 -9.12 7.37
N ASP A 63 -0.56 -10.39 7.49
CA ASP A 63 -1.95 -10.81 7.68
C ASP A 63 -2.02 -12.18 8.37
N CYS A 64 -3.23 -12.73 8.50
CA CYS A 64 -3.46 -14.02 9.15
C CYS A 64 -2.73 -15.22 8.52
N ARG A 65 -2.15 -15.07 7.33
CA ARG A 65 -1.33 -16.09 6.66
C ARG A 65 0.13 -16.02 7.06
N THR A 66 0.53 -14.91 7.65
CA THR A 66 1.91 -14.73 8.11
C THR A 66 2.26 -15.80 9.14
N ARG A 67 3.42 -16.40 9.00
CA ARG A 67 3.85 -17.47 9.87
C ARG A 67 3.84 -17.04 11.34
N ASP A 68 3.30 -17.92 12.19
CA ASP A 68 3.18 -17.70 13.65
C ASP A 68 2.34 -16.45 13.99
N PHE A 69 1.30 -16.17 13.16
CA PHE A 69 0.42 -15.03 13.37
C PHE A 69 -0.47 -15.22 14.59
N ASP A 70 -0.34 -14.32 15.55
CA ASP A 70 -1.23 -14.14 16.69
C ASP A 70 -1.47 -12.62 16.90
N PRO A 71 -2.72 -12.15 16.85
CA PRO A 71 -3.04 -10.74 17.04
C PRO A 71 -2.53 -10.14 18.35
N ALA A 72 -2.57 -10.91 19.45
CA ALA A 72 -2.11 -10.45 20.76
C ALA A 72 -0.59 -10.29 20.78
N ASP A 73 0.16 -11.25 20.22
CA ASP A 73 1.61 -11.17 20.10
C ASP A 73 2.04 -10.01 19.19
N VAL A 74 1.28 -9.74 18.10
CA VAL A 74 1.52 -8.55 17.24
C VAL A 74 1.42 -7.28 18.06
N ILE A 75 0.30 -7.07 18.76
CA ILE A 75 0.05 -5.85 19.54
C ILE A 75 1.13 -5.67 20.61
N GLU A 76 1.51 -6.73 21.31
CA GLU A 76 2.55 -6.66 22.34
C GLU A 76 3.91 -6.27 21.77
N ARG A 77 4.29 -6.85 20.62
CA ARG A 77 5.57 -6.54 19.96
C ARG A 77 5.62 -5.12 19.46
N VAL A 78 4.52 -4.61 18.91
CA VAL A 78 4.45 -3.24 18.42
C VAL A 78 4.51 -2.25 19.57
N ARG A 79 3.81 -2.47 20.67
CA ARG A 79 3.93 -1.63 21.88
C ARG A 79 5.38 -1.51 22.36
N ARG A 80 6.13 -2.62 22.31
CA ARG A 80 7.56 -2.59 22.65
C ARG A 80 8.42 -1.81 21.64
N LEU A 81 7.96 -1.64 20.39
CA LEU A 81 8.61 -0.76 19.43
C LEU A 81 8.26 0.71 19.68
N GLU A 82 7.01 0.98 20.05
CA GLU A 82 6.54 2.33 20.42
C GLU A 82 7.28 2.89 21.65
N ASP A 83 7.76 2.01 22.56
CA ASP A 83 8.58 2.39 23.72
C ASP A 83 10.00 2.89 23.33
N ARG A 84 10.38 2.84 22.06
CA ARG A 84 11.69 3.31 21.58
C ARG A 84 11.62 4.77 21.14
N ASP A 85 12.62 5.54 21.53
CA ASP A 85 12.71 6.98 21.19
C ASP A 85 13.13 7.25 19.72
N ASP A 86 13.73 6.24 19.06
CA ASP A 86 14.33 6.35 17.72
C ASP A 86 13.36 5.95 16.58
N VAL A 87 12.12 5.56 16.90
CA VAL A 87 11.12 5.14 15.91
C VAL A 87 9.76 5.82 16.15
N VAL A 88 9.00 5.97 15.06
CA VAL A 88 7.57 6.31 15.10
C VAL A 88 6.81 5.21 14.40
N VAL A 89 5.96 4.52 15.12
CA VAL A 89 5.16 3.43 14.58
C VAL A 89 3.74 3.91 14.34
N THR A 90 3.20 3.64 13.17
CA THR A 90 1.78 3.85 12.82
C THR A 90 1.19 2.54 12.35
N THR A 91 -0.06 2.29 12.70
CA THR A 91 -0.77 1.07 12.34
C THR A 91 -1.93 1.37 11.40
N LEU A 92 -1.93 0.71 10.24
CA LEU A 92 -2.96 0.81 9.21
C LEU A 92 -3.70 -0.52 9.07
N PHE A 93 -5.02 -0.49 9.23
CA PHE A 93 -5.90 -1.61 8.95
C PHE A 93 -6.77 -1.34 7.73
N LEU A 94 -6.69 -2.21 6.73
CA LEU A 94 -7.56 -2.18 5.55
C LEU A 94 -8.75 -3.13 5.78
N ASP A 95 -9.94 -2.57 5.87
CA ASP A 95 -11.20 -3.31 5.98
C ASP A 95 -11.96 -3.30 4.64
N CYS A 96 -12.91 -4.20 4.52
CA CYS A 96 -13.82 -4.26 3.39
C CYS A 96 -15.04 -5.11 3.78
N ALA A 97 -16.22 -4.76 3.27
CA ALA A 97 -17.43 -5.53 3.53
C ALA A 97 -17.33 -6.97 2.99
N GLY A 98 -17.92 -7.92 3.71
CA GLY A 98 -17.81 -9.35 3.40
C GLY A 98 -18.27 -9.71 1.98
N HIS A 99 -19.38 -9.14 1.51
CA HIS A 99 -19.89 -9.38 0.15
C HIS A 99 -18.91 -8.90 -0.93
N GLU A 100 -18.24 -7.79 -0.70
CA GLU A 100 -17.26 -7.24 -1.64
C GLU A 100 -15.96 -8.05 -1.62
N LEU A 101 -15.50 -8.51 -0.43
CA LEU A 101 -14.37 -9.43 -0.33
C LEU A 101 -14.66 -10.74 -1.08
N GLU A 102 -15.86 -11.29 -0.93
CA GLU A 102 -16.28 -12.49 -1.63
C GLU A 102 -16.24 -12.29 -3.15
N ARG A 103 -16.76 -11.15 -3.65
CA ARG A 103 -16.71 -10.77 -5.06
C ARG A 103 -15.25 -10.71 -5.57
N ARG A 104 -14.37 -9.99 -4.87
CA ARG A 104 -12.93 -9.82 -5.25
C ARG A 104 -12.16 -11.13 -5.24
N LEU A 105 -12.41 -12.00 -4.28
CA LEU A 105 -11.79 -13.32 -4.21
C LEU A 105 -12.25 -14.22 -5.35
N ASN A 106 -13.53 -14.21 -5.70
CA ASN A 106 -14.07 -14.98 -6.82
C ASN A 106 -13.51 -14.51 -8.16
N GLU A 107 -13.39 -13.19 -8.40
CA GLU A 107 -12.78 -12.63 -9.60
C GLU A 107 -11.31 -13.07 -9.78
N THR A 108 -10.56 -13.11 -8.68
CA THR A 108 -9.15 -13.51 -8.71
C THR A 108 -8.95 -15.03 -8.65
N ARG A 109 -10.04 -15.81 -8.54
CA ARG A 109 -10.02 -17.28 -8.36
C ARG A 109 -9.15 -17.73 -7.19
N ARG A 110 -8.98 -16.88 -6.17
CA ARG A 110 -8.20 -17.21 -4.98
C ARG A 110 -9.10 -17.88 -3.94
N ARG A 111 -8.66 -19.04 -3.45
CA ARG A 111 -9.32 -19.67 -2.30
C ARG A 111 -8.98 -18.90 -1.03
N HIS A 112 -9.96 -18.77 -0.15
CA HIS A 112 -9.73 -18.17 1.15
C HIS A 112 -8.93 -19.11 2.04
N PHE A 113 -7.89 -18.61 2.70
CA PHE A 113 -6.97 -19.39 3.52
C PHE A 113 -7.69 -20.20 4.63
N LEU A 114 -8.69 -19.60 5.30
CA LEU A 114 -9.46 -20.24 6.36
C LEU A 114 -10.69 -21.02 5.86
N ALA A 115 -10.87 -21.18 4.55
CA ALA A 115 -12.01 -21.89 3.97
C ALA A 115 -11.61 -22.65 2.69
N GLN A 116 -10.58 -23.51 2.78
CA GLN A 116 -10.09 -24.27 1.62
C GLN A 116 -11.15 -25.21 1.04
N ASP A 117 -11.96 -25.82 1.92
CA ASP A 117 -13.01 -26.78 1.58
C ASP A 117 -14.41 -26.32 2.00
N ARG A 118 -14.61 -25.01 2.21
CA ARG A 118 -15.87 -24.41 2.68
C ARG A 118 -16.19 -23.18 1.82
N PRO A 119 -17.47 -22.70 1.85
CA PRO A 119 -17.82 -21.44 1.22
C PRO A 119 -16.94 -20.28 1.68
N VAL A 120 -16.54 -19.41 0.76
CA VAL A 120 -15.65 -18.28 0.99
C VAL A 120 -16.14 -17.38 2.13
N GLY A 121 -17.45 -17.14 2.23
CA GLY A 121 -18.04 -16.33 3.29
C GLY A 121 -17.74 -16.82 4.71
N ILE A 122 -17.64 -18.15 4.92
CA ILE A 122 -17.25 -18.73 6.23
C ILE A 122 -15.80 -18.36 6.57
N GLY A 123 -14.90 -18.41 5.59
CA GLY A 123 -13.51 -18.01 5.78
C GLY A 123 -13.37 -16.52 6.08
N ILE A 124 -14.11 -15.67 5.39
CA ILE A 124 -14.14 -14.22 5.63
C ILE A 124 -14.65 -13.92 7.04
N ALA A 125 -15.71 -14.60 7.50
CA ALA A 125 -16.23 -14.42 8.86
C ALA A 125 -15.20 -14.83 9.92
N ALA A 126 -14.56 -15.98 9.75
CA ALA A 126 -13.52 -16.46 10.67
C ALA A 126 -12.29 -15.51 10.67
N GLU A 127 -11.86 -15.01 9.51
CA GLU A 127 -10.78 -14.03 9.43
C GLU A 127 -11.16 -12.74 10.16
N ARG A 128 -12.38 -12.25 9.99
CA ARG A 128 -12.88 -11.03 10.66
C ARG A 128 -12.86 -11.15 12.17
N GLU A 129 -13.23 -12.30 12.71
CA GLU A 129 -13.13 -12.58 14.16
C GLU A 129 -11.66 -12.57 14.61
N LEU A 130 -10.80 -13.28 13.90
CA LEU A 130 -9.37 -13.37 14.19
C LEU A 130 -8.67 -11.99 14.12
N MET A 131 -8.99 -11.19 13.09
CA MET A 131 -8.39 -9.87 12.88
C MET A 131 -9.04 -8.77 13.73
N GLY A 132 -10.14 -9.04 14.39
CA GLY A 132 -10.91 -8.09 15.19
C GLY A 132 -10.10 -7.31 16.22
N PRO A 133 -9.19 -7.91 17.00
CA PRO A 133 -8.30 -7.19 17.90
C PRO A 133 -7.43 -6.14 17.20
N LEU A 134 -6.80 -6.48 16.08
CA LEU A 134 -5.96 -5.57 15.30
C LEU A 134 -6.76 -4.44 14.67
N ARG A 135 -7.97 -4.74 14.17
CA ARG A 135 -8.88 -3.73 13.63
C ARG A 135 -9.23 -2.65 14.67
N ARG A 136 -9.50 -3.05 15.91
CA ARG A 136 -9.84 -2.11 16.99
C ARG A 136 -8.65 -1.32 17.51
N TRP A 137 -7.48 -1.90 17.39
CA TRP A 137 -6.24 -1.31 17.87
C TRP A 137 -5.57 -0.38 16.84
N ALA A 138 -5.83 -0.57 15.54
CA ALA A 138 -5.23 0.22 14.50
C ALA A 138 -5.57 1.72 14.62
N GLU A 139 -4.55 2.56 14.47
CA GLU A 139 -4.70 4.03 14.49
C GLU A 139 -5.41 4.54 13.23
N VAL A 140 -5.08 3.96 12.07
CA VAL A 140 -5.67 4.30 10.79
C VAL A 140 -6.50 3.13 10.29
N LEU A 141 -7.79 3.37 10.04
CA LEU A 141 -8.71 2.42 9.45
C LEU A 141 -9.20 2.94 8.10
N ILE A 142 -9.02 2.16 7.05
CA ILE A 142 -9.55 2.46 5.71
C ILE A 142 -10.54 1.37 5.32
N ASP A 143 -11.79 1.73 5.13
CA ASP A 143 -12.80 0.86 4.52
C ASP A 143 -12.73 0.99 3.00
N THR A 144 -12.33 -0.09 2.34
CA THR A 144 -12.14 -0.13 0.89
C THR A 144 -13.33 -0.70 0.14
N THR A 145 -14.48 -0.87 0.78
CA THR A 145 -15.68 -1.50 0.19
C THR A 145 -16.06 -0.89 -1.16
N HIS A 146 -16.01 0.44 -1.26
CA HIS A 146 -16.39 1.17 -2.46
C HIS A 146 -15.17 1.75 -3.22
N TYR A 147 -13.97 1.35 -2.85
CA TYR A 147 -12.75 1.86 -3.47
C TYR A 147 -12.35 1.05 -4.69
N THR A 148 -11.98 1.75 -5.75
CA THR A 148 -11.12 1.21 -6.80
C THR A 148 -9.67 1.15 -6.33
N SER A 149 -8.79 0.49 -7.10
CA SER A 149 -7.36 0.49 -6.79
C SER A 149 -6.77 1.91 -6.80
N ASN A 150 -7.26 2.77 -7.69
CA ASN A 150 -6.81 4.17 -7.78
C ASN A 150 -7.26 4.99 -6.55
N ASP A 151 -8.51 4.79 -6.09
CA ASP A 151 -9.01 5.49 -4.89
C ASP A 151 -8.17 5.14 -3.67
N LEU A 152 -7.82 3.86 -3.51
CA LEU A 152 -6.95 3.42 -2.42
C LEU A 152 -5.55 4.03 -2.53
N GLN A 153 -4.94 4.04 -3.73
CA GLN A 153 -3.63 4.65 -3.95
C GLN A 153 -3.65 6.15 -3.62
N MET A 154 -4.67 6.89 -4.07
CA MET A 154 -4.83 8.30 -3.73
C MET A 154 -4.95 8.48 -2.22
N ARG A 155 -5.75 7.66 -1.54
CA ARG A 155 -5.93 7.74 -0.10
C ARG A 155 -4.64 7.46 0.67
N ILE A 156 -3.83 6.50 0.24
CA ILE A 156 -2.51 6.22 0.81
C ILE A 156 -1.57 7.41 0.62
N ARG A 157 -1.54 8.01 -0.58
CA ARG A 157 -0.74 9.22 -0.84
C ARG A 157 -1.15 10.40 0.03
N GLU A 158 -2.44 10.65 0.18
CA GLU A 158 -2.95 11.72 1.06
C GLU A 158 -2.51 11.57 2.53
N LEU A 159 -2.45 10.33 3.03
CA LEU A 159 -2.15 10.06 4.43
C LEU A 159 -0.65 9.98 4.73
N PHE A 160 0.16 9.52 3.79
CA PHE A 160 1.54 9.12 4.04
C PHE A 160 2.58 9.78 3.13
N ALA A 161 2.18 10.61 2.16
CA ALA A 161 3.12 11.43 1.43
C ALA A 161 3.77 12.45 2.38
N ASP A 162 5.07 12.60 2.27
CA ASP A 162 5.75 13.70 2.92
C ASP A 162 5.23 15.03 2.33
N SER A 163 5.16 16.06 3.16
CA SER A 163 4.54 17.37 2.83
C SER A 163 5.22 18.14 1.69
N ALA A 164 6.22 17.57 1.05
CA ALA A 164 6.78 18.11 -0.19
C ALA A 164 5.77 17.86 -1.33
N PRO A 165 5.32 18.89 -2.04
CA PRO A 165 4.45 18.71 -3.19
C PRO A 165 5.17 17.80 -4.20
N GLN A 166 4.57 16.65 -4.52
CA GLN A 166 5.04 15.84 -5.65
C GLN A 166 4.82 16.68 -6.90
N GLU A 167 5.91 17.16 -7.48
CA GLU A 167 5.84 17.86 -8.75
C GLU A 167 5.32 16.90 -9.83
N MET A 168 4.26 17.29 -10.51
CA MET A 168 3.75 16.53 -11.62
C MET A 168 4.77 16.60 -12.78
N THR A 169 5.38 15.49 -13.10
CA THR A 169 6.27 15.40 -14.27
C THR A 169 5.44 15.10 -15.51
N VAL A 170 5.49 16.02 -16.47
CA VAL A 170 4.87 15.82 -17.80
C VAL A 170 5.98 15.58 -18.81
N THR A 171 5.98 14.40 -19.41
CA THR A 171 6.88 14.07 -20.53
C THR A 171 6.15 14.29 -21.84
N VAL A 172 6.63 15.24 -22.64
CA VAL A 172 6.12 15.49 -24.01
C VAL A 172 7.08 14.88 -25.00
N SER A 173 6.58 13.99 -25.83
CA SER A 173 7.37 13.38 -26.91
C SER A 173 6.69 13.53 -28.26
N SER A 174 7.47 13.79 -29.32
CA SER A 174 6.99 13.78 -30.70
C SER A 174 7.32 12.44 -31.36
N PHE A 175 6.41 11.94 -32.17
CA PHE A 175 6.60 10.70 -32.92
C PHE A 175 5.98 10.79 -34.32
N ALA A 176 6.45 9.93 -35.21
CA ALA A 176 5.84 9.78 -36.55
C ALA A 176 5.01 8.49 -36.57
N PHE A 177 3.76 8.56 -36.99
CA PHE A 177 2.86 7.40 -37.09
C PHE A 177 3.44 6.24 -37.92
N ALA A 178 4.28 6.55 -38.92
CA ALA A 178 4.98 5.52 -39.70
C ALA A 178 5.93 4.64 -38.90
N ARG A 179 6.33 5.06 -37.68
CA ARG A 179 7.22 4.32 -36.78
C ARG A 179 6.46 3.66 -35.59
N GLY A 180 5.13 3.75 -35.61
CA GLY A 180 4.27 3.26 -34.55
C GLY A 180 4.06 4.28 -33.42
N MET A 181 3.04 4.01 -32.61
CA MET A 181 2.74 4.83 -31.42
C MET A 181 3.73 4.51 -30.28
N PRO A 182 4.10 5.50 -29.45
CA PRO A 182 4.85 5.25 -28.23
C PRO A 182 4.12 4.25 -27.33
N PRO A 183 4.79 3.22 -26.79
CA PRO A 183 4.13 2.14 -26.04
C PRO A 183 3.58 2.57 -24.66
N VAL A 184 3.95 3.76 -24.18
CA VAL A 184 3.64 4.28 -22.83
C VAL A 184 3.06 5.70 -22.89
N ALA A 185 2.22 6.01 -23.87
CA ALA A 185 1.59 7.32 -23.97
C ALA A 185 0.22 7.30 -23.26
N ASP A 186 0.04 8.14 -22.24
CA ASP A 186 -1.27 8.34 -21.58
C ASP A 186 -2.21 9.16 -22.46
N LEU A 187 -1.67 10.12 -23.20
CA LEU A 187 -2.41 10.98 -24.12
C LEU A 187 -1.67 11.05 -25.47
N VAL A 188 -2.42 10.94 -26.55
CA VAL A 188 -1.89 11.09 -27.93
C VAL A 188 -2.71 12.14 -28.68
N PHE A 189 -2.03 13.14 -29.19
CA PHE A 189 -2.63 14.16 -30.03
C PHE A 189 -2.20 13.98 -31.47
N ASP A 190 -3.15 13.85 -32.39
CA ASP A 190 -2.87 13.83 -33.83
C ASP A 190 -2.79 15.27 -34.32
N MET A 191 -1.58 15.72 -34.68
CA MET A 191 -1.31 17.08 -35.11
C MET A 191 -1.25 17.22 -36.62
N ARG A 192 -1.65 16.19 -37.42
CA ARG A 192 -1.59 16.21 -38.89
C ARG A 192 -2.57 17.18 -39.55
N PHE A 193 -3.48 17.79 -38.77
CA PHE A 193 -4.35 18.86 -39.22
C PHE A 193 -3.63 20.22 -39.32
N LEU A 194 -2.44 20.34 -38.76
CA LEU A 194 -1.61 21.54 -38.88
C LEU A 194 -0.84 21.52 -40.20
N ASP A 195 -0.64 22.72 -40.79
CA ASP A 195 0.18 22.86 -41.96
C ASP A 195 1.61 22.41 -41.71
N ASN A 196 2.19 21.72 -42.67
CA ASN A 196 3.54 21.20 -42.54
C ASN A 196 4.56 22.34 -42.77
N PRO A 197 5.32 22.79 -41.77
CA PRO A 197 6.26 23.90 -41.91
C PRO A 197 7.39 23.61 -42.91
N HIS A 198 7.55 22.37 -43.34
CA HIS A 198 8.54 22.01 -44.37
C HIS A 198 8.13 22.53 -45.77
N TRP A 199 6.87 22.91 -45.99
CA TRP A 199 6.34 23.37 -47.25
C TRP A 199 6.17 24.90 -47.29
N GLU A 200 6.47 25.61 -46.21
CA GLU A 200 6.54 27.07 -46.25
C GLU A 200 7.92 27.53 -46.70
N PRO A 201 7.99 28.45 -47.72
CA PRO A 201 9.24 28.92 -48.28
C PRO A 201 10.07 29.78 -47.34
#